data_5cec1b38b7f700fb240f16f321760b28
#
_entry.id   5cec1b38b7f700fb240f16f321760b28
#
_cell.length_a   1.000
_cell.length_b   1.000
_cell.length_c   1.000
_cell.angle_alpha   90.00
_cell.angle_beta   90.00
_cell.angle_gamma   90.00
#
_symmetry.space_group_name_H-M   'P 1'
#
loop_
_entity.id
_entity.type
_entity.pdbx_description
1 polymer ?
#
loop_
_entity_poly.entity_id
_entity_poly.type
_entity_poly.pdbx_seq_one_letter_code
_entity_poly.pdbx_strand_id
1 'polypeptide(L)'
;RLHAIRTVLASCAVVLAGPAVARAQKVHQLPTTPATVAWGFYWAGAKPALTVNSGDMIDIETIMTNSPAGLERMGAKPDDIPQWMRDLYAGVPQDQRGPGGHVLTGPIFVNGADSGDVLEVRMLSITLPIAYGYNGCSGYMREFCRAPGDSGAGRGGRGGGGGASRIIPMNREKMTAEVAPGITVPLKPFWGSIGVAPPAEKGKVNSNPPHQHAGNMDNKELVAGTTLYVPVWTKGALLELGDGHAAQGDGEVDQTAIETNLKGRIQVIVR
;
A
#
# COMPACT_ATOMS: atom_id res chain seq x y z
N ARG A 1 75.94 -21.00 26.37
CA ARG A 1 74.47 -20.88 26.44
C ARG A 1 74.02 -20.50 25.04
N LEU A 2 73.43 -21.50 24.29
CA LEU A 2 72.83 -21.30 22.97
C LEU A 2 71.38 -20.78 23.18
N HIS A 3 71.07 -19.67 22.54
CA HIS A 3 69.66 -19.16 22.43
C HIS A 3 69.10 -19.69 21.13
N ALA A 4 68.02 -20.49 21.29
CA ALA A 4 67.23 -20.98 20.17
C ALA A 4 66.21 -19.89 19.74
N ILE A 5 66.34 -19.39 18.53
CA ILE A 5 65.39 -18.46 17.91
C ILE A 5 64.24 -19.33 17.33
N ARG A 6 63.02 -19.18 17.90
CA ARG A 6 61.81 -19.79 17.37
C ARG A 6 61.22 -18.85 16.31
N THR A 7 61.31 -19.25 15.06
CA THR A 7 60.62 -18.56 13.95
C THR A 7 59.16 -18.96 13.97
N VAL A 8 58.25 -17.98 14.20
CA VAL A 8 56.81 -18.16 14.08
C VAL A 8 56.41 -17.84 12.64
N LEU A 9 56.03 -18.84 11.88
CA LEU A 9 55.43 -18.69 10.55
C LEU A 9 53.97 -18.31 10.71
N ALA A 10 53.63 -17.05 10.42
CA ALA A 10 52.23 -16.60 10.32
C ALA A 10 51.68 -17.00 8.96
N SER A 11 50.79 -17.96 8.92
CA SER A 11 50.02 -18.32 7.70
C SER A 11 48.92 -17.31 7.46
N CYS A 12 49.11 -16.42 6.48
CA CYS A 12 48.04 -15.57 5.97
C CYS A 12 47.10 -16.42 5.10
N ALA A 13 45.91 -16.73 5.60
CA ALA A 13 44.84 -17.29 4.80
C ALA A 13 44.26 -16.18 3.90
N VAL A 14 44.55 -16.22 2.62
CA VAL A 14 43.91 -15.36 1.60
C VAL A 14 42.52 -15.93 1.35
N VAL A 15 41.48 -15.28 1.89
CA VAL A 15 40.11 -15.55 1.52
C VAL A 15 39.86 -14.99 0.13
N LEU A 16 39.89 -15.84 -0.88
CA LEU A 16 39.46 -15.49 -2.24
C LEU A 16 37.95 -15.30 -2.23
N ALA A 17 37.47 -14.04 -2.09
CA ALA A 17 36.12 -13.68 -2.37
C ALA A 17 35.87 -13.90 -3.88
N GLY A 18 35.18 -15.00 -4.23
CA GLY A 18 34.76 -15.24 -5.61
C GLY A 18 33.89 -14.08 -6.12
N PRO A 19 33.85 -13.82 -7.43
CA PRO A 19 33.01 -12.75 -7.98
C PRO A 19 31.55 -13.04 -7.61
N ALA A 20 30.95 -12.12 -6.86
CA ALA A 20 29.51 -12.11 -6.65
C ALA A 20 28.86 -11.96 -8.04
N VAL A 21 28.23 -13.01 -8.55
CA VAL A 21 27.48 -12.96 -9.80
C VAL A 21 26.33 -11.98 -9.57
N ALA A 22 26.46 -10.78 -10.09
CA ALA A 22 25.40 -9.78 -10.07
C ALA A 22 24.22 -10.36 -10.86
N ARG A 23 23.20 -10.82 -10.14
CA ARG A 23 21.97 -11.31 -10.77
C ARG A 23 21.27 -10.11 -11.42
N ALA A 24 20.91 -10.26 -12.70
CA ALA A 24 20.13 -9.24 -13.40
C ALA A 24 18.81 -9.01 -12.65
N GLN A 25 18.52 -7.75 -12.31
CA GLN A 25 17.26 -7.34 -11.70
C GLN A 25 16.11 -7.61 -12.68
N LYS A 26 15.04 -8.21 -12.18
CA LYS A 26 13.83 -8.48 -12.97
C LYS A 26 12.76 -7.45 -12.63
N VAL A 27 11.91 -7.15 -13.62
CA VAL A 27 10.67 -6.41 -13.43
C VAL A 27 9.51 -7.39 -13.53
N HIS A 28 8.73 -7.48 -12.48
CA HIS A 28 7.55 -8.32 -12.40
C HIS A 28 6.30 -7.45 -12.56
N GLN A 29 5.19 -8.05 -13.04
CA GLN A 29 3.90 -7.39 -13.13
C GLN A 29 2.97 -7.97 -12.07
N LEU A 30 2.33 -7.11 -11.29
CA LEU A 30 1.35 -7.51 -10.28
C LEU A 30 0.06 -6.68 -10.44
N PRO A 31 -0.85 -7.11 -11.34
CA PRO A 31 -2.15 -6.47 -11.49
C PRO A 31 -3.04 -6.76 -10.29
N THR A 32 -4.01 -5.89 -10.03
CA THR A 32 -5.05 -6.10 -9.02
C THR A 32 -6.17 -6.95 -9.60
N THR A 33 -6.30 -8.18 -9.10
CA THR A 33 -7.32 -9.17 -9.49
C THR A 33 -7.86 -9.89 -8.24
N PRO A 34 -8.98 -10.62 -8.33
CA PRO A 34 -9.46 -11.41 -7.19
C PRO A 34 -8.43 -12.41 -6.63
N ALA A 35 -7.48 -12.88 -7.47
CA ALA A 35 -6.44 -13.82 -7.08
C ALA A 35 -5.17 -13.16 -6.49
N THR A 36 -5.05 -11.84 -6.62
CA THR A 36 -3.84 -11.09 -6.24
C THR A 36 -4.11 -10.05 -5.15
N VAL A 37 -5.21 -10.18 -4.42
CA VAL A 37 -5.53 -9.26 -3.33
C VAL A 37 -5.74 -9.99 -2.01
N ALA A 38 -5.28 -9.35 -0.93
CA ALA A 38 -5.69 -9.61 0.44
C ALA A 38 -6.67 -8.51 0.84
N TRP A 39 -7.93 -8.88 1.09
CA TRP A 39 -8.95 -7.89 1.41
C TRP A 39 -9.16 -7.78 2.91
N GLY A 40 -8.73 -6.66 3.49
CA GLY A 40 -9.01 -6.29 4.87
C GLY A 40 -8.09 -6.92 5.91
N PHE A 41 -6.97 -7.52 5.53
CA PHE A 41 -6.06 -8.14 6.48
C PHE A 41 -4.62 -8.22 5.99
N TYR A 42 -3.70 -8.36 6.97
CA TYR A 42 -2.33 -8.85 6.81
C TYR A 42 -2.22 -10.19 7.54
N TRP A 43 -1.56 -11.19 6.94
CA TRP A 43 -1.52 -12.54 7.54
C TRP A 43 -0.31 -13.37 7.11
N ALA A 44 0.43 -13.93 8.07
CA ALA A 44 1.58 -14.79 7.83
C ALA A 44 1.23 -16.11 7.10
N GLY A 45 -0.02 -16.57 7.19
CA GLY A 45 -0.51 -17.76 6.50
C GLY A 45 -1.13 -17.47 5.12
N ALA A 46 -1.04 -16.24 4.61
CA ALA A 46 -1.58 -15.91 3.30
C ALA A 46 -0.76 -16.53 2.17
N LYS A 47 -1.45 -17.01 1.13
CA LYS A 47 -0.79 -17.56 -0.06
C LYS A 47 -0.21 -16.40 -0.88
N PRO A 48 1.09 -16.43 -1.23
CA PRO A 48 1.68 -15.39 -2.08
C PRO A 48 1.01 -15.29 -3.45
N ALA A 49 0.71 -14.07 -3.88
CA ALA A 49 0.27 -13.76 -5.25
C ALA A 49 1.46 -13.67 -6.21
N LEU A 50 2.63 -13.28 -5.68
CA LEU A 50 3.86 -13.14 -6.45
C LEU A 50 5.05 -13.56 -5.59
N THR A 51 6.07 -14.16 -6.22
CA THR A 51 7.37 -14.45 -5.59
C THR A 51 8.47 -13.74 -6.36
N VAL A 52 9.31 -12.98 -5.65
CA VAL A 52 10.41 -12.19 -6.20
C VAL A 52 11.70 -12.44 -5.44
N ASN A 53 12.83 -11.95 -5.96
CA ASN A 53 14.10 -11.96 -5.24
C ASN A 53 14.44 -10.57 -4.72
N SER A 54 15.28 -10.52 -3.69
CA SER A 54 15.88 -9.26 -3.24
C SER A 54 16.55 -8.52 -4.40
N GLY A 55 16.21 -7.24 -4.58
CA GLY A 55 16.66 -6.39 -5.67
C GLY A 55 15.73 -6.33 -6.88
N ASP A 56 14.76 -7.23 -7.01
CA ASP A 56 13.79 -7.20 -8.09
C ASP A 56 12.84 -5.98 -7.98
N MET A 57 12.29 -5.57 -9.12
CA MET A 57 11.30 -4.50 -9.23
C MET A 57 9.92 -5.08 -9.53
N ILE A 58 8.87 -4.40 -9.09
CA ILE A 58 7.48 -4.82 -9.29
C ILE A 58 6.69 -3.64 -9.81
N ASP A 59 6.09 -3.79 -10.99
CA ASP A 59 5.04 -2.90 -11.46
C ASP A 59 3.73 -3.37 -10.82
N ILE A 60 3.17 -2.57 -9.94
CA ILE A 60 2.01 -2.92 -9.12
C ILE A 60 0.84 -1.99 -9.44
N GLU A 61 -0.35 -2.56 -9.46
CA GLU A 61 -1.61 -1.84 -9.52
C GLU A 61 -2.34 -2.00 -8.19
N THR A 62 -3.04 -0.95 -7.75
CA THR A 62 -3.87 -0.98 -6.55
C THR A 62 -5.22 -0.32 -6.82
N ILE A 63 -6.23 -0.73 -6.06
CA ILE A 63 -7.59 -0.23 -6.16
C ILE A 63 -7.94 0.58 -4.91
N MET A 64 -8.73 1.62 -5.09
CA MET A 64 -9.33 2.37 -3.98
C MET A 64 -10.32 1.51 -3.18
N THR A 65 -10.51 1.86 -1.93
CA THR A 65 -11.29 1.06 -0.96
C THR A 65 -12.82 1.12 -1.18
N ASN A 66 -13.35 1.95 -2.08
CA ASN A 66 -14.79 2.05 -2.27
C ASN A 66 -15.32 1.16 -3.40
N SER A 67 -16.54 0.62 -3.20
CA SER A 67 -17.18 -0.22 -4.21
C SER A 67 -17.66 0.59 -5.43
N PRO A 68 -17.75 -0.02 -6.62
CA PRO A 68 -18.32 0.62 -7.80
C PRO A 68 -19.68 1.29 -7.54
N ALA A 69 -20.60 0.57 -6.87
CA ALA A 69 -21.91 1.13 -6.49
C ALA A 69 -21.78 2.27 -5.45
N GLY A 70 -20.76 2.26 -4.61
CA GLY A 70 -20.44 3.36 -3.69
C GLY A 70 -20.00 4.60 -4.45
N LEU A 71 -19.12 4.44 -5.42
CA LEU A 71 -18.63 5.52 -6.28
C LEU A 71 -19.76 6.13 -7.11
N GLU A 72 -20.66 5.33 -7.66
CA GLU A 72 -21.86 5.82 -8.39
C GLU A 72 -22.76 6.65 -7.48
N ARG A 73 -23.00 6.21 -6.22
CA ARG A 73 -23.76 7.00 -5.25
C ARG A 73 -23.12 8.34 -4.90
N MET A 74 -21.78 8.45 -5.03
CA MET A 74 -21.03 9.69 -4.82
C MET A 74 -20.95 10.57 -6.06
N GLY A 75 -21.53 10.12 -7.19
CA GLY A 75 -21.59 10.88 -8.43
C GLY A 75 -20.61 10.48 -9.53
N ALA A 76 -19.86 9.37 -9.36
CA ALA A 76 -19.09 8.82 -10.46
C ALA A 76 -20.03 8.31 -11.56
N LYS A 77 -19.69 8.61 -12.83
CA LYS A 77 -20.45 8.03 -13.94
C LYS A 77 -20.12 6.55 -14.07
N PRO A 78 -21.10 5.68 -14.36
CA PRO A 78 -20.87 4.26 -14.54
C PRO A 78 -19.74 3.94 -15.54
N ASP A 79 -19.64 4.68 -16.63
CA ASP A 79 -18.66 4.50 -17.67
C ASP A 79 -17.24 4.93 -17.27
N ASP A 80 -17.10 5.79 -16.25
CA ASP A 80 -15.81 6.21 -15.69
C ASP A 80 -15.23 5.16 -14.73
N ILE A 81 -16.04 4.17 -14.30
CA ILE A 81 -15.62 3.10 -13.40
C ILE A 81 -15.15 1.91 -14.24
N PRO A 82 -13.84 1.59 -14.23
CA PRO A 82 -13.30 0.50 -15.03
C PRO A 82 -13.97 -0.85 -14.73
N GLN A 83 -14.24 -1.66 -15.75
CA GLN A 83 -14.92 -2.96 -15.61
C GLN A 83 -14.15 -3.89 -14.65
N TRP A 84 -12.80 -3.88 -14.69
CA TRP A 84 -11.99 -4.71 -13.80
C TRP A 84 -12.22 -4.42 -12.30
N MET A 85 -12.62 -3.18 -11.93
CA MET A 85 -13.01 -2.87 -10.54
C MET A 85 -14.31 -3.60 -10.16
N ARG A 86 -15.29 -3.64 -11.07
CA ARG A 86 -16.54 -4.39 -10.86
C ARG A 86 -16.28 -5.88 -10.72
N ASP A 87 -15.41 -6.41 -11.60
CA ASP A 87 -15.02 -7.82 -11.61
C ASP A 87 -14.28 -8.21 -10.32
N LEU A 88 -13.42 -7.33 -9.81
CA LEU A 88 -12.73 -7.55 -8.52
C LEU A 88 -13.73 -7.65 -7.37
N TYR A 89 -14.63 -6.66 -7.25
CA TYR A 89 -15.61 -6.62 -6.18
C TYR A 89 -16.60 -7.80 -6.22
N ALA A 90 -16.96 -8.27 -7.41
CA ALA A 90 -17.77 -9.45 -7.62
C ALA A 90 -16.99 -10.76 -7.38
N GLY A 91 -15.71 -10.77 -7.72
CA GLY A 91 -14.87 -11.97 -7.72
C GLY A 91 -14.25 -12.34 -6.38
N VAL A 92 -14.27 -11.44 -5.36
CA VAL A 92 -13.78 -11.77 -4.01
C VAL A 92 -14.97 -12.03 -3.08
N PRO A 93 -15.25 -13.29 -2.71
CA PRO A 93 -16.36 -13.65 -1.83
C PRO A 93 -16.23 -12.98 -0.45
N GLN A 94 -17.39 -12.72 0.18
CA GLN A 94 -17.43 -12.02 1.47
C GLN A 94 -16.71 -12.80 2.60
N ASP A 95 -16.78 -14.11 2.57
CA ASP A 95 -16.16 -15.01 3.56
C ASP A 95 -14.61 -15.07 3.42
N GLN A 96 -14.06 -14.62 2.29
CA GLN A 96 -12.63 -14.47 2.07
C GLN A 96 -12.09 -13.12 2.52
N ARG A 97 -12.96 -12.15 2.81
CA ARG A 97 -12.57 -10.82 3.29
C ARG A 97 -12.27 -10.87 4.79
N GLY A 98 -11.26 -10.09 5.18
CA GLY A 98 -10.87 -9.93 6.58
C GLY A 98 -11.68 -8.86 7.31
N PRO A 99 -11.27 -8.53 8.54
CA PRO A 99 -12.00 -7.59 9.39
C PRO A 99 -11.82 -6.10 9.00
N GLY A 100 -10.84 -5.78 8.16
CA GLY A 100 -10.56 -4.41 7.71
C GLY A 100 -11.27 -4.01 6.42
N GLY A 101 -11.07 -2.77 6.00
CA GLY A 101 -11.71 -2.21 4.80
C GLY A 101 -10.85 -2.25 3.53
N HIS A 102 -9.52 -2.22 3.67
CA HIS A 102 -8.62 -1.98 2.55
C HIS A 102 -8.50 -3.19 1.62
N VAL A 103 -8.44 -2.92 0.33
CA VAL A 103 -8.11 -3.91 -0.70
C VAL A 103 -6.63 -3.80 -1.00
N LEU A 104 -5.84 -4.76 -0.52
CA LEU A 104 -4.39 -4.74 -0.63
C LEU A 104 -3.93 -5.67 -1.75
N THR A 105 -3.08 -5.17 -2.66
CA THR A 105 -2.48 -5.99 -3.73
C THR A 105 -1.25 -6.69 -3.16
N GLY A 106 -1.20 -8.00 -3.33
CA GLY A 106 -0.23 -8.92 -2.74
C GLY A 106 -0.92 -10.20 -2.27
N PRO A 107 -0.31 -10.98 -1.36
CA PRO A 107 1.01 -10.80 -0.78
C PRO A 107 2.17 -11.08 -1.75
N ILE A 108 3.25 -10.33 -1.60
CA ILE A 108 4.50 -10.52 -2.35
C ILE A 108 5.50 -11.27 -1.44
N PHE A 109 5.87 -12.48 -1.84
CA PHE A 109 6.91 -13.24 -1.15
C PHE A 109 8.28 -12.84 -1.67
N VAL A 110 9.17 -12.38 -0.79
CA VAL A 110 10.54 -12.00 -1.13
C VAL A 110 11.50 -13.11 -0.72
N ASN A 111 12.12 -13.77 -1.69
CA ASN A 111 13.10 -14.84 -1.45
C ASN A 111 14.26 -14.29 -0.61
N GLY A 112 14.62 -15.04 0.42
CA GLY A 112 15.71 -14.71 1.35
C GLY A 112 15.29 -13.83 2.52
N ALA A 113 14.08 -13.26 2.54
CA ALA A 113 13.58 -12.54 3.72
C ALA A 113 13.13 -13.53 4.81
N ASP A 114 13.56 -13.28 6.04
CA ASP A 114 13.15 -14.05 7.21
C ASP A 114 12.94 -13.14 8.44
N SER A 115 12.34 -13.68 9.47
CA SER A 115 12.08 -12.95 10.72
C SER A 115 13.38 -12.40 11.30
N GLY A 116 13.39 -11.10 11.60
CA GLY A 116 14.55 -10.37 12.11
C GLY A 116 15.28 -9.53 11.05
N ASP A 117 15.02 -9.79 9.76
CA ASP A 117 15.53 -8.94 8.68
C ASP A 117 14.75 -7.61 8.61
N VAL A 118 15.24 -6.71 7.76
CA VAL A 118 14.54 -5.49 7.37
C VAL A 118 14.25 -5.55 5.87
N LEU A 119 13.00 -5.31 5.48
CA LEU A 119 12.64 -5.12 4.08
C LEU A 119 12.74 -3.64 3.73
N GLU A 120 13.61 -3.32 2.79
CA GLU A 120 13.71 -2.00 2.16
C GLU A 120 12.77 -1.98 0.95
N VAL A 121 11.80 -1.07 0.94
CA VAL A 121 10.85 -0.86 -0.14
C VAL A 121 11.06 0.53 -0.72
N ARG A 122 11.56 0.60 -1.96
CA ARG A 122 11.79 1.86 -2.69
C ARG A 122 10.60 2.15 -3.58
N MET A 123 10.00 3.32 -3.46
CA MET A 123 8.94 3.83 -4.33
C MET A 123 9.59 4.49 -5.55
N LEU A 124 9.75 3.75 -6.66
CA LEU A 124 10.47 4.28 -7.84
C LEU A 124 9.58 5.19 -8.68
N SER A 125 8.30 4.86 -8.82
CA SER A 125 7.31 5.69 -9.51
C SER A 125 5.91 5.42 -8.98
N ILE A 126 5.04 6.44 -8.96
CA ILE A 126 3.62 6.33 -8.60
C ILE A 126 2.84 7.19 -9.56
N THR A 127 1.78 6.65 -10.16
CA THR A 127 0.97 7.32 -11.18
C THR A 127 -0.53 7.12 -10.91
N LEU A 128 -1.32 8.05 -11.44
CA LEU A 128 -2.78 8.07 -11.34
C LEU A 128 -3.38 7.48 -12.62
N PRO A 129 -3.90 6.24 -12.62
CA PRO A 129 -4.47 5.61 -13.82
C PRO A 129 -5.83 6.19 -14.23
N ILE A 130 -6.57 6.76 -13.29
CA ILE A 130 -7.89 7.37 -13.50
C ILE A 130 -7.87 8.87 -13.18
N ALA A 131 -8.85 9.61 -13.68
CA ALA A 131 -8.90 11.08 -13.57
C ALA A 131 -9.82 11.57 -12.44
N TYR A 132 -10.10 10.72 -11.45
CA TYR A 132 -10.89 11.09 -10.28
C TYR A 132 -10.43 10.30 -9.05
N GLY A 133 -10.75 10.85 -7.91
CA GLY A 133 -10.74 10.17 -6.62
C GLY A 133 -12.04 10.44 -5.90
N TYR A 134 -12.17 9.93 -4.68
CA TYR A 134 -13.27 10.35 -3.81
C TYR A 134 -12.71 10.84 -2.47
N ASN A 135 -13.47 11.69 -1.80
CA ASN A 135 -13.23 12.05 -0.42
C ASN A 135 -14.51 11.78 0.37
N GLY A 136 -14.39 11.08 1.48
CA GLY A 136 -15.47 10.80 2.39
C GLY A 136 -15.21 11.55 3.69
N CYS A 137 -16.11 12.41 4.10
CA CYS A 137 -15.95 13.14 5.35
C CYS A 137 -16.68 12.44 6.49
N SER A 138 -15.91 11.94 7.45
CA SER A 138 -16.40 11.22 8.62
C SER A 138 -15.52 11.53 9.86
N GLY A 139 -15.58 10.71 10.89
CA GLY A 139 -14.73 10.89 12.07
C GLY A 139 -14.98 12.17 12.84
N TYR A 140 -13.92 12.77 13.33
CA TYR A 140 -13.96 13.97 14.17
C TYR A 140 -14.45 15.22 13.44
N MET A 141 -14.23 15.30 12.11
CA MET A 141 -14.61 16.44 11.30
C MET A 141 -16.02 16.33 10.71
N ARG A 142 -16.75 15.25 11.00
CA ARG A 142 -18.09 14.97 10.44
C ARG A 142 -19.08 16.15 10.56
N GLU A 143 -18.99 16.93 11.62
CA GLU A 143 -19.84 18.10 11.84
C GLU A 143 -19.56 19.23 10.85
N PHE A 144 -18.31 19.34 10.39
CA PHE A 144 -17.85 20.39 9.47
C PHE A 144 -17.99 20.00 7.98
N CYS A 145 -18.29 18.75 7.71
CA CYS A 145 -18.39 18.20 6.34
C CYS A 145 -19.81 18.24 5.78
N ARG A 146 -20.75 18.87 6.47
CA ARG A 146 -22.13 18.98 6.03
C ARG A 146 -22.25 20.05 4.95
N ALA A 147 -22.98 19.74 3.87
CA ALA A 147 -23.39 20.79 2.95
C ALA A 147 -24.27 21.82 3.69
N PRO A 148 -24.16 23.11 3.35
CA PRO A 148 -25.11 24.10 3.85
C PRO A 148 -26.55 23.66 3.58
N GLY A 149 -27.38 23.55 4.64
CA GLY A 149 -28.78 23.09 4.54
C GLY A 149 -29.01 21.60 4.82
N ASP A 150 -27.98 20.78 5.04
CA ASP A 150 -28.14 19.39 5.46
C ASP A 150 -28.46 19.34 6.96
N SER A 151 -29.72 19.06 7.30
CA SER A 151 -30.23 19.04 8.67
C SER A 151 -29.69 17.90 9.54
N GLY A 152 -28.92 16.98 8.97
CA GLY A 152 -28.32 15.85 9.70
C GLY A 152 -29.33 14.88 10.34
N ALA A 153 -30.62 15.04 10.07
CA ALA A 153 -31.66 14.18 10.60
C ALA A 153 -31.72 12.86 9.80
N GLY A 154 -31.11 11.85 10.37
CA GLY A 154 -31.28 10.46 9.93
C GLY A 154 -30.16 9.90 9.10
N ARG A 155 -29.22 9.26 9.79
CA ARG A 155 -28.53 8.01 9.39
C ARG A 155 -27.43 7.67 10.39
N GLY A 156 -27.84 7.27 11.58
CA GLY A 156 -26.98 6.57 12.54
C GLY A 156 -26.98 5.08 12.18
N GLY A 157 -26.05 4.66 11.33
CA GLY A 157 -25.77 3.27 11.06
C GLY A 157 -24.25 3.07 11.05
N ARG A 158 -23.77 2.01 11.68
CA ARG A 158 -22.37 1.56 11.52
C ARG A 158 -22.15 1.31 10.02
N GLY A 159 -21.35 2.18 9.37
CA GLY A 159 -21.03 2.10 7.94
C GLY A 159 -21.77 3.08 7.01
N GLY A 160 -22.62 3.97 7.56
CA GLY A 160 -23.30 5.00 6.79
C GLY A 160 -22.87 6.39 7.24
N GLY A 161 -21.78 6.90 6.71
CA GLY A 161 -21.37 8.26 6.95
C GLY A 161 -22.40 9.26 6.44
N GLY A 162 -23.02 10.02 7.35
CA GLY A 162 -23.82 11.20 7.02
C GLY A 162 -22.96 12.40 6.67
N GLY A 163 -21.73 12.20 6.21
CA GLY A 163 -20.85 13.23 5.66
C GLY A 163 -20.97 13.26 4.14
N ALA A 164 -20.68 14.38 3.53
CA ALA A 164 -20.74 14.58 2.08
C ALA A 164 -19.56 13.86 1.40
N SER A 165 -19.67 12.53 1.25
CA SER A 165 -18.75 11.80 0.36
C SER A 165 -18.99 12.25 -1.08
N ARG A 166 -17.93 12.56 -1.80
CA ARG A 166 -18.04 13.11 -3.16
C ARG A 166 -16.89 12.65 -4.04
N ILE A 167 -17.14 12.65 -5.34
CA ILE A 167 -16.10 12.48 -6.36
C ILE A 167 -15.32 13.78 -6.49
N ILE A 168 -14.01 13.67 -6.54
CA ILE A 168 -13.05 14.76 -6.75
C ILE A 168 -12.41 14.58 -8.13
N PRO A 169 -12.71 15.44 -9.11
CA PRO A 169 -12.03 15.40 -10.41
C PRO A 169 -10.55 15.77 -10.26
N MET A 170 -9.68 15.06 -10.98
CA MET A 170 -8.24 15.29 -10.96
C MET A 170 -7.72 15.67 -12.35
N ASN A 171 -6.89 16.70 -12.41
CA ASN A 171 -6.11 17.04 -13.59
C ASN A 171 -4.74 16.36 -13.47
N ARG A 172 -4.58 15.23 -14.18
CA ARG A 172 -3.33 14.42 -14.14
C ARG A 172 -2.16 15.08 -14.84
N GLU A 173 -2.38 15.98 -15.79
CA GLU A 173 -1.31 16.71 -16.47
C GLU A 173 -0.73 17.80 -15.58
N LYS A 174 -1.61 18.56 -14.91
CA LYS A 174 -1.21 19.62 -13.96
C LYS A 174 -0.90 19.11 -12.58
N MET A 175 -1.18 17.84 -12.31
CA MET A 175 -1.10 17.23 -10.97
C MET A 175 -1.82 18.06 -9.92
N THR A 176 -3.12 18.34 -10.17
CA THR A 176 -3.97 19.12 -9.26
C THR A 176 -5.37 18.53 -9.19
N ALA A 177 -6.08 18.81 -8.09
CA ALA A 177 -7.50 18.53 -7.94
C ALA A 177 -8.24 19.75 -7.41
N GLU A 178 -9.46 20.00 -7.91
CA GLU A 178 -10.33 21.03 -7.38
C GLU A 178 -11.23 20.42 -6.30
N VAL A 179 -10.91 20.72 -5.04
CA VAL A 179 -11.60 20.17 -3.86
C VAL A 179 -12.83 20.98 -3.46
N ALA A 180 -12.96 22.20 -3.93
CA ALA A 180 -14.15 23.05 -3.83
C ALA A 180 -14.07 24.12 -4.95
N PRO A 181 -15.18 24.80 -5.29
CA PRO A 181 -15.16 25.85 -6.30
C PRO A 181 -14.04 26.88 -6.07
N GLY A 182 -13.08 26.93 -7.00
CA GLY A 182 -11.92 27.83 -6.94
C GLY A 182 -10.82 27.42 -5.96
N ILE A 183 -10.94 26.28 -5.27
CA ILE A 183 -9.92 25.77 -4.34
C ILE A 183 -9.24 24.54 -4.95
N THR A 184 -7.98 24.72 -5.35
CA THR A 184 -7.18 23.68 -5.99
C THR A 184 -6.05 23.23 -5.05
N VAL A 185 -5.84 21.92 -4.96
CA VAL A 185 -4.74 21.31 -4.20
C VAL A 185 -3.78 20.58 -5.14
N PRO A 186 -2.47 20.53 -4.84
CA PRO A 186 -1.52 19.73 -5.59
C PRO A 186 -1.72 18.24 -5.31
N LEU A 187 -1.49 17.40 -6.32
CA LEU A 187 -1.47 15.94 -6.18
C LEU A 187 -0.05 15.45 -5.90
N LYS A 188 0.09 14.63 -4.86
CA LYS A 188 1.31 13.93 -4.48
C LYS A 188 0.95 12.48 -4.13
N PRO A 189 0.79 11.60 -5.14
CA PRO A 189 0.26 10.28 -4.91
C PRO A 189 1.20 9.39 -4.09
N PHE A 190 0.61 8.61 -3.18
CA PHE A 190 1.28 7.61 -2.35
C PHE A 190 0.31 6.50 -1.95
N TRP A 191 0.84 5.36 -1.47
CA TRP A 191 0.01 4.31 -0.88
C TRP A 191 -0.14 4.56 0.63
N GLY A 192 -1.37 4.70 1.11
CA GLY A 192 -1.69 4.83 2.53
C GLY A 192 -1.33 3.56 3.30
N SER A 193 -1.60 2.41 2.69
CA SER A 193 -1.29 1.10 3.28
C SER A 193 -0.13 0.43 2.56
N ILE A 194 0.99 0.26 3.27
CA ILE A 194 2.16 -0.54 2.87
C ILE A 194 2.61 -1.34 4.09
N GLY A 195 2.53 -2.67 4.04
CA GLY A 195 2.91 -3.49 5.18
C GLY A 195 3.32 -4.90 4.80
N VAL A 196 3.97 -5.56 5.76
CA VAL A 196 4.36 -6.97 5.68
C VAL A 196 3.45 -7.82 6.55
N ALA A 197 3.48 -9.14 6.41
CA ALA A 197 2.74 -9.99 7.32
C ALA A 197 3.24 -9.87 8.76
N PRO A 198 2.34 -9.79 9.76
CA PRO A 198 2.70 -9.79 11.18
C PRO A 198 3.22 -11.15 11.61
N PRO A 199 3.73 -11.29 12.87
CA PRO A 199 4.06 -12.60 13.45
C PRO A 199 2.90 -13.59 13.35
N ALA A 200 3.21 -14.86 13.07
CA ALA A 200 2.21 -15.89 12.76
C ALA A 200 1.15 -16.09 13.85
N GLU A 201 1.52 -15.93 15.12
CA GLU A 201 0.63 -16.04 16.27
C GLU A 201 -0.44 -14.95 16.35
N LYS A 202 -0.30 -13.86 15.57
CA LYS A 202 -1.31 -12.80 15.48
C LYS A 202 -2.49 -13.18 14.59
N GLY A 203 -2.35 -14.23 13.75
CA GLY A 203 -3.38 -14.62 12.80
C GLY A 203 -3.63 -13.56 11.74
N LYS A 204 -4.89 -13.43 11.30
CA LYS A 204 -5.31 -12.35 10.38
C LYS A 204 -5.49 -11.05 11.14
N VAL A 205 -4.59 -10.09 10.91
CA VAL A 205 -4.62 -8.76 11.51
C VAL A 205 -5.44 -7.82 10.63
N ASN A 206 -6.30 -7.01 11.27
CA ASN A 206 -7.12 -6.01 10.60
C ASN A 206 -6.25 -4.99 9.85
N SER A 207 -6.61 -4.67 8.59
CA SER A 207 -5.85 -3.74 7.76
C SER A 207 -6.00 -2.27 8.17
N ASN A 208 -7.03 -1.90 8.96
CA ASN A 208 -7.30 -0.49 9.26
C ASN A 208 -6.25 0.16 10.19
N PRO A 209 -5.87 -0.40 11.37
CA PRO A 209 -4.86 0.24 12.18
C PRO A 209 -3.44 -0.14 11.73
N PRO A 210 -2.50 0.81 11.71
CA PRO A 210 -1.09 0.50 11.55
C PRO A 210 -0.53 -0.16 12.82
N HIS A 211 0.49 -1.02 12.64
CA HIS A 211 1.15 -1.71 13.73
C HIS A 211 2.66 -1.90 13.44
N GLN A 212 3.32 -2.78 14.20
CA GLN A 212 4.73 -3.14 14.02
C GLN A 212 5.08 -3.68 12.61
N HIS A 213 4.08 -4.12 11.85
CA HIS A 213 4.20 -4.58 10.46
C HIS A 213 4.03 -3.45 9.43
N ALA A 214 4.03 -2.19 9.88
CA ALA A 214 3.58 -1.02 9.15
C ALA A 214 2.07 -1.11 8.83
N GLY A 215 1.65 -1.23 7.58
CA GLY A 215 0.24 -1.30 7.19
C GLY A 215 -0.33 0.08 6.88
N ASN A 216 -1.48 0.39 7.43
CA ASN A 216 -2.22 1.64 7.16
C ASN A 216 -1.61 2.83 7.92
N MET A 217 -0.48 3.31 7.43
CA MET A 217 0.25 4.40 8.07
C MET A 217 -0.23 5.78 7.65
N ASP A 218 -0.89 5.90 6.51
CA ASP A 218 -1.34 7.16 5.89
C ASP A 218 -0.26 8.25 5.91
N ASN A 219 0.98 7.81 5.65
CA ASN A 219 2.14 8.70 5.67
C ASN A 219 2.34 9.33 4.29
N LYS A 220 1.85 10.56 4.14
CA LYS A 220 1.92 11.35 2.90
C LYS A 220 3.32 11.65 2.38
N GLU A 221 4.36 11.36 3.16
CA GLU A 221 5.77 11.51 2.73
C GLU A 221 6.29 10.31 1.93
N LEU A 222 5.54 9.18 1.87
CA LEU A 222 5.95 7.97 1.13
C LEU A 222 5.65 8.07 -0.38
N VAL A 223 6.00 9.19 -0.98
CA VAL A 223 5.85 9.47 -2.42
C VAL A 223 6.95 8.81 -3.27
N ALA A 224 6.82 8.90 -4.60
CA ALA A 224 7.88 8.45 -5.51
C ALA A 224 9.24 9.10 -5.19
N GLY A 225 10.31 8.30 -5.20
CA GLY A 225 11.66 8.70 -4.80
C GLY A 225 11.99 8.44 -3.33
N THR A 226 11.04 8.02 -2.51
CA THR A 226 11.28 7.69 -1.09
C THR A 226 11.53 6.20 -0.86
N THR A 227 11.98 5.87 0.34
CA THR A 227 12.24 4.50 0.77
C THR A 227 11.64 4.25 2.14
N LEU A 228 10.90 3.15 2.27
CA LEU A 228 10.39 2.62 3.53
C LEU A 228 11.26 1.45 3.99
N TYR A 229 11.63 1.44 5.26
CA TYR A 229 12.24 0.28 5.93
C TYR A 229 11.24 -0.30 6.92
N VAL A 230 10.91 -1.58 6.77
CA VAL A 230 9.96 -2.27 7.64
C VAL A 230 10.57 -3.57 8.17
N PRO A 231 10.44 -3.87 9.48
CA PRO A 231 10.94 -5.11 10.03
C PRO A 231 10.17 -6.31 9.50
N VAL A 232 10.88 -7.37 9.15
CA VAL A 232 10.29 -8.65 8.71
C VAL A 232 9.95 -9.50 9.92
N TRP A 233 8.73 -10.01 9.98
CA TRP A 233 8.22 -10.83 11.08
C TRP A 233 8.00 -12.30 10.72
N THR A 234 7.95 -12.59 9.41
CA THR A 234 7.70 -13.94 8.90
C THR A 234 8.46 -14.17 7.61
N LYS A 235 8.74 -15.43 7.33
CA LYS A 235 9.47 -15.83 6.11
C LYS A 235 8.82 -15.29 4.85
N GLY A 236 9.64 -14.67 3.99
CA GLY A 236 9.20 -14.07 2.74
C GLY A 236 8.58 -12.69 2.91
N ALA A 237 8.53 -12.12 4.11
CA ALA A 237 7.93 -10.83 4.45
C ALA A 237 6.44 -10.72 4.12
N LEU A 238 5.98 -11.23 2.97
CA LEU A 238 4.59 -11.16 2.48
C LEU A 238 4.10 -9.70 2.41
N LEU A 239 4.78 -8.89 1.59
CA LEU A 239 4.48 -7.46 1.42
C LEU A 239 3.15 -7.26 0.68
N GLU A 240 2.34 -6.34 1.16
CA GLU A 240 1.06 -5.93 0.57
C GLU A 240 0.98 -4.41 0.50
N LEU A 241 0.39 -3.87 -0.58
CA LEU A 241 0.16 -2.44 -0.79
C LEU A 241 -1.27 -2.19 -1.24
N GLY A 242 -1.82 -1.06 -0.81
CA GLY A 242 -3.16 -0.63 -1.21
C GLY A 242 -3.45 0.77 -0.76
N ASP A 243 -4.74 1.13 -0.78
CA ASP A 243 -5.18 2.38 -0.22
C ASP A 243 -4.48 3.57 -0.87
N GLY A 244 -4.76 3.75 -2.15
CA GLY A 244 -4.09 4.75 -2.98
C GLY A 244 -4.63 6.14 -2.75
N HIS A 245 -3.78 7.05 -2.31
CA HIS A 245 -4.09 8.46 -2.07
C HIS A 245 -3.49 9.34 -3.16
N ALA A 246 -4.29 10.19 -3.78
CA ALA A 246 -3.81 11.20 -4.73
C ALA A 246 -3.25 12.44 -4.02
N ALA A 247 -3.84 12.82 -2.89
CA ALA A 247 -3.40 13.89 -2.01
C ALA A 247 -4.02 13.72 -0.62
N GLN A 248 -3.30 14.14 0.41
CA GLN A 248 -3.74 14.07 1.80
C GLN A 248 -3.19 15.27 2.59
N GLY A 249 -4.01 15.82 3.48
CA GLY A 249 -3.57 16.74 4.52
C GLY A 249 -2.97 16.01 5.73
N ASP A 250 -2.41 16.76 6.68
CA ASP A 250 -1.84 16.18 7.91
C ASP A 250 -2.92 15.52 8.76
N GLY A 251 -2.64 14.26 9.16
CA GLY A 251 -3.47 13.49 10.08
C GLY A 251 -4.76 12.95 9.51
N GLU A 252 -5.02 13.13 8.20
CA GLU A 252 -6.22 12.58 7.52
C GLU A 252 -7.51 12.81 8.33
N VAL A 253 -7.71 14.05 8.78
CA VAL A 253 -8.66 14.42 9.85
C VAL A 253 -10.12 14.13 9.57
N ASP A 254 -10.52 13.98 8.31
CA ASP A 254 -11.86 13.57 7.85
C ASP A 254 -11.96 12.09 7.51
N GLN A 255 -10.91 11.30 7.80
CA GLN A 255 -10.79 9.83 7.65
C GLN A 255 -10.72 9.32 6.22
N THR A 256 -10.50 10.18 5.25
CA THR A 256 -10.09 9.81 3.89
C THR A 256 -9.18 10.88 3.32
N ALA A 257 -8.29 10.48 2.45
CA ALA A 257 -7.56 11.36 1.56
C ALA A 257 -8.43 11.73 0.33
N ILE A 258 -7.82 12.09 -0.79
CA ILE A 258 -8.42 11.91 -2.12
C ILE A 258 -8.07 10.48 -2.54
N GLU A 259 -8.96 9.56 -2.22
CA GLU A 259 -8.83 8.13 -2.46
C GLU A 259 -8.88 7.81 -3.94
N THR A 260 -7.95 7.01 -4.45
CA THR A 260 -7.90 6.70 -5.88
C THR A 260 -7.18 5.38 -6.16
N ASN A 261 -7.30 4.91 -7.39
CA ASN A 261 -6.47 3.80 -7.89
C ASN A 261 -5.05 4.31 -8.16
N LEU A 262 -4.06 3.49 -7.89
CA LEU A 262 -2.67 3.81 -8.21
C LEU A 262 -2.02 2.70 -9.04
N LYS A 263 -1.07 3.12 -9.87
CA LYS A 263 -0.07 2.25 -10.49
C LYS A 263 1.30 2.78 -10.14
N GLY A 264 2.26 1.89 -9.92
CA GLY A 264 3.62 2.34 -9.69
C GLY A 264 4.61 1.21 -9.78
N ARG A 265 5.86 1.58 -9.64
CA ARG A 265 6.99 0.65 -9.57
C ARG A 265 7.66 0.75 -8.22
N ILE A 266 7.80 -0.38 -7.57
CA ILE A 266 8.58 -0.52 -6.35
C ILE A 266 9.78 -1.43 -6.58
N GLN A 267 10.82 -1.28 -5.74
CA GLN A 267 11.92 -2.24 -5.62
C GLN A 267 11.97 -2.75 -4.20
N VAL A 268 12.16 -4.05 -4.01
CA VAL A 268 12.27 -4.69 -2.69
C VAL A 268 13.67 -5.23 -2.46
N ILE A 269 14.25 -4.94 -1.30
CA ILE A 269 15.62 -5.37 -0.95
C ILE A 269 15.61 -5.88 0.49
N VAL A 270 16.13 -7.08 0.71
CA VAL A 270 16.34 -7.66 2.05
C VAL A 270 17.64 -7.12 2.64
N ARG A 271 17.61 -6.67 3.90
CA ARG A 271 18.74 -6.11 4.66
C ARG A 271 18.95 -6.87 5.96
#